data_48d48479aca13062a7b76ae3745c9c3d
#
_entry.id   48d48479aca13062a7b76ae3745c9c3d
#
_cell.length_a   1.000
_cell.length_b   1.000
_cell.length_c   1.000
_cell.angle_alpha   90.00
_cell.angle_beta   90.00
_cell.angle_gamma   90.00
#
_symmetry.space_group_name_H-M   'P 1'
#
loop_
_entity.id
_entity.type
_entity.pdbx_description
1 polymer ?
#
loop_
_entity_poly.entity_id
_entity_poly.type
_entity_poly.pdbx_seq_one_letter_code
_entity_poly.pdbx_strand_id
1 'polypeptide(L)'
;QDMDGWPDYWPGLPPMHYATHCVGPVAGLLRLEAEYVSCFGSGTIREELAQIHNSPFAVESAHIKFKNSDLSAYVYRSLFDVARQYRESFEVYGSKKSFEWSLIEDEEHVLHTAKLPEHEIPKKVKVPDYAHLLPEGIRDFTTKGVYDVAENTHLSFTQGAGHGGSHPHLAHEFLSALVED
;
A
#
# COMPACT_ATOMS: atom_id res chain seq x y z
N GLN A 1 16.99 -7.47 2.40
CA GLN A 1 16.02 -8.22 3.21
C GLN A 1 16.50 -9.64 3.34
N ASP A 2 16.45 -10.18 4.55
CA ASP A 2 16.64 -11.59 4.78
C ASP A 2 15.49 -12.34 4.11
N MET A 3 15.83 -13.27 3.23
CA MET A 3 14.86 -14.03 2.44
C MET A 3 14.52 -15.38 3.08
N ASP A 4 15.13 -15.68 4.24
CA ASP A 4 14.88 -16.92 4.97
C ASP A 4 13.40 -17.01 5.38
N GLY A 5 12.76 -18.09 4.97
CA GLY A 5 11.34 -18.31 5.23
C GLY A 5 10.36 -17.75 4.18
N TRP A 6 10.85 -17.10 3.14
CA TRP A 6 10.02 -16.70 2.00
C TRP A 6 9.82 -17.89 1.05
N PRO A 7 8.63 -18.04 0.42
CA PRO A 7 8.43 -19.02 -0.62
C PRO A 7 9.41 -18.81 -1.79
N ASP A 8 9.96 -19.87 -2.34
CA ASP A 8 10.99 -19.82 -3.39
C ASP A 8 10.57 -19.03 -4.64
N TYR A 9 9.28 -18.85 -4.87
CA TYR A 9 8.77 -18.07 -6.02
C TYR A 9 8.70 -16.55 -5.77
N TRP A 10 8.94 -16.08 -4.55
CA TRP A 10 8.94 -14.64 -4.23
C TRP A 10 10.21 -13.91 -4.66
N PRO A 11 11.43 -14.47 -4.44
CA PRO A 11 12.64 -13.79 -4.80
C PRO A 11 12.70 -13.42 -6.29
N GLY A 12 13.00 -12.17 -6.58
CA GLY A 12 13.12 -11.68 -7.95
C GLY A 12 11.81 -11.47 -8.70
N LEU A 13 10.67 -11.52 -8.02
CA LEU A 13 9.38 -11.20 -8.63
C LEU A 13 9.44 -9.82 -9.30
N PRO A 14 8.98 -9.69 -10.57
CA PRO A 14 8.92 -8.38 -11.21
C PRO A 14 8.13 -7.38 -10.36
N PRO A 15 8.63 -6.17 -10.12
CA PRO A 15 7.97 -5.24 -9.20
C PRO A 15 6.49 -4.99 -9.53
N MET A 16 6.14 -4.78 -10.79
CA MET A 16 4.74 -4.55 -11.19
C MET A 16 3.87 -5.80 -11.23
N HIS A 17 4.43 -6.99 -11.08
CA HIS A 17 3.61 -8.19 -10.84
C HIS A 17 2.85 -8.11 -9.51
N TYR A 18 3.38 -7.37 -8.57
CA TYR A 18 2.76 -7.09 -7.27
C TYR A 18 2.28 -5.62 -7.20
N ALA A 19 1.55 -5.19 -8.23
CA ALA A 19 1.09 -3.80 -8.38
C ALA A 19 -0.18 -3.46 -7.60
N THR A 20 -0.88 -4.44 -7.05
CA THR A 20 -2.19 -4.24 -6.38
C THR A 20 -2.14 -3.20 -5.28
N HIS A 21 -1.07 -3.14 -4.51
CA HIS A 21 -0.88 -2.18 -3.42
C HIS A 21 -0.68 -0.73 -3.87
N CYS A 22 -0.24 -0.49 -5.10
CA CYS A 22 -0.12 0.87 -5.63
C CYS A 22 -1.25 1.24 -6.60
N VAL A 23 -1.78 0.27 -7.35
CA VAL A 23 -2.87 0.50 -8.32
C VAL A 23 -4.24 0.40 -7.67
N GLY A 24 -4.42 -0.51 -6.70
CA GLY A 24 -5.69 -0.75 -6.01
C GLY A 24 -6.26 0.52 -5.35
N PRO A 25 -5.51 1.28 -4.55
CA PRO A 25 -6.00 2.52 -3.96
C PRO A 25 -6.44 3.54 -5.00
N VAL A 26 -5.69 3.68 -6.10
CA VAL A 26 -6.03 4.61 -7.19
C VAL A 26 -7.33 4.19 -7.87
N ALA A 27 -7.43 2.92 -8.25
CA ALA A 27 -8.63 2.40 -8.92
C ALA A 27 -9.86 2.46 -8.00
N GLY A 28 -9.71 2.10 -6.72
CA GLY A 28 -10.79 2.13 -5.73
C GLY A 28 -11.30 3.54 -5.43
N LEU A 29 -10.40 4.51 -5.29
CA LEU A 29 -10.76 5.91 -5.03
C LEU A 29 -11.42 6.56 -6.24
N LEU A 30 -10.87 6.35 -7.43
CA LEU A 30 -11.35 7.02 -8.65
C LEU A 30 -12.53 6.29 -9.28
N ARG A 31 -12.67 4.98 -9.08
CA ARG A 31 -13.67 4.12 -9.75
C ARG A 31 -13.63 4.26 -11.28
N LEU A 32 -12.43 4.42 -11.83
CA LEU A 32 -12.18 4.63 -13.25
C LEU A 32 -11.48 3.42 -13.85
N GLU A 33 -11.77 3.15 -15.11
CA GLU A 33 -11.06 2.14 -15.89
C GLU A 33 -9.83 2.73 -16.56
N ALA A 34 -8.75 1.97 -16.59
CA ALA A 34 -7.56 2.34 -17.36
C ALA A 34 -7.87 2.30 -18.86
N GLU A 35 -7.46 3.33 -19.57
CA GLU A 35 -7.51 3.40 -21.03
C GLU A 35 -6.17 3.02 -21.65
N TYR A 36 -5.09 3.51 -21.03
CA TYR A 36 -3.74 3.34 -21.53
C TYR A 36 -2.76 3.23 -20.36
N VAL A 37 -1.78 2.35 -20.53
CA VAL A 37 -0.67 2.18 -19.58
C VAL A 37 0.65 2.18 -20.33
N SER A 38 1.60 2.98 -19.87
CA SER A 38 3.00 2.93 -20.30
C SER A 38 3.86 2.56 -19.10
N CYS A 39 4.70 1.53 -19.24
CA CYS A 39 5.52 1.02 -18.15
C CYS A 39 6.99 0.91 -18.57
N PHE A 40 7.89 1.26 -17.67
CA PHE A 40 9.34 1.18 -17.86
C PHE A 40 9.99 0.54 -16.64
N GLY A 41 10.95 -0.34 -16.90
CA GLY A 41 11.85 -0.87 -15.90
C GLY A 41 13.12 -0.04 -15.78
N SER A 42 13.70 0.01 -14.60
CA SER A 42 14.95 0.70 -14.32
C SER A 42 15.76 -0.01 -13.23
N GLY A 43 17.09 0.15 -13.31
CA GLY A 43 18.02 -0.57 -12.45
C GLY A 43 18.10 -2.06 -12.81
N THR A 44 19.13 -2.73 -12.30
CA THR A 44 19.33 -4.16 -12.50
C THR A 44 19.46 -4.82 -11.14
N ILE A 45 18.64 -5.82 -10.88
CA ILE A 45 18.75 -6.65 -9.68
C ILE A 45 19.89 -7.64 -9.82
N ARG A 46 20.34 -8.21 -8.71
CA ARG A 46 21.35 -9.25 -8.69
C ARG A 46 20.90 -10.47 -9.49
N GLU A 47 21.87 -11.10 -10.15
CA GLU A 47 21.60 -12.22 -11.06
C GLU A 47 20.85 -13.38 -10.37
N GLU A 48 21.22 -13.70 -9.15
CA GLU A 48 20.59 -14.76 -8.37
C GLU A 48 19.10 -14.48 -8.06
N LEU A 49 18.67 -13.23 -8.03
CA LEU A 49 17.26 -12.87 -7.88
C LEU A 49 16.50 -12.87 -9.22
N ALA A 50 17.20 -12.61 -10.32
CA ALA A 50 16.59 -12.57 -11.65
C ALA A 50 16.27 -13.97 -12.24
N GLN A 51 16.90 -15.03 -11.73
CA GLN A 51 16.86 -16.37 -12.34
C GLN A 51 15.46 -16.97 -12.43
N ILE A 52 14.60 -16.78 -11.43
CA ILE A 52 13.28 -17.42 -11.37
C ILE A 52 12.31 -16.77 -12.35
N HIS A 53 12.27 -15.45 -12.40
CA HIS A 53 11.27 -14.69 -13.16
C HIS A 53 11.82 -14.03 -14.42
N ASN A 54 13.12 -14.13 -14.64
CA ASN A 54 13.80 -13.45 -15.77
C ASN A 54 13.49 -11.94 -15.82
N SER A 55 13.31 -11.32 -14.63
CA SER A 55 13.08 -9.89 -14.51
C SER A 55 14.35 -9.19 -14.05
N PRO A 56 14.95 -8.34 -14.89
CA PRO A 56 16.20 -7.69 -14.55
C PRO A 56 16.02 -6.41 -13.74
N PHE A 57 14.80 -5.91 -13.56
CA PHE A 57 14.56 -4.57 -13.03
C PHE A 57 14.37 -4.54 -11.51
N ALA A 58 15.08 -3.62 -10.86
CA ALA A 58 14.91 -3.33 -9.44
C ALA A 58 13.68 -2.44 -9.17
N VAL A 59 13.36 -1.56 -10.11
CA VAL A 59 12.21 -0.64 -10.04
C VAL A 59 11.45 -0.68 -11.36
N GLU A 60 10.14 -0.72 -11.28
CA GLU A 60 9.27 -0.51 -12.43
C GLU A 60 8.34 0.67 -12.15
N SER A 61 8.11 1.49 -13.18
CA SER A 61 7.23 2.64 -13.12
C SER A 61 6.22 2.61 -14.25
N ALA A 62 4.98 2.99 -13.97
CA ALA A 62 3.94 3.05 -14.97
C ALA A 62 3.17 4.36 -14.90
N HIS A 63 2.78 4.86 -16.07
CA HIS A 63 1.87 5.97 -16.21
C HIS A 63 0.53 5.45 -16.74
N ILE A 64 -0.54 5.73 -16.02
CA ILE A 64 -1.89 5.22 -16.31
C ILE A 64 -2.76 6.41 -16.69
N LYS A 65 -3.40 6.32 -17.85
CA LYS A 65 -4.47 7.22 -18.25
C LYS A 65 -5.83 6.53 -18.12
N PHE A 66 -6.84 7.25 -17.65
CA PHE A 66 -8.16 6.72 -17.42
C PHE A 66 -9.14 7.11 -18.53
N LYS A 67 -10.09 6.20 -18.81
CA LYS A 67 -11.16 6.42 -19.80
C LYS A 67 -12.06 7.60 -19.39
N ASN A 68 -12.39 8.41 -20.35
CA ASN A 68 -13.32 9.53 -20.20
C ASN A 68 -12.96 10.47 -19.04
N SER A 69 -11.66 10.63 -18.76
CA SER A 69 -11.15 11.43 -17.66
C SER A 69 -9.90 12.19 -18.08
N ASP A 70 -9.70 13.37 -17.51
CA ASP A 70 -8.46 14.13 -17.59
C ASP A 70 -7.44 13.72 -16.52
N LEU A 71 -7.82 12.82 -15.62
CA LEU A 71 -6.95 12.29 -14.58
C LEU A 71 -5.94 11.30 -15.16
N SER A 72 -4.77 11.29 -14.54
CA SER A 72 -3.77 10.24 -14.75
C SER A 72 -3.15 9.86 -13.42
N ALA A 73 -2.61 8.64 -13.35
CA ALA A 73 -1.84 8.19 -12.21
C ALA A 73 -0.42 7.82 -12.64
N TYR A 74 0.52 8.14 -11.78
CA TYR A 74 1.89 7.69 -11.88
C TYR A 74 2.16 6.72 -10.74
N VAL A 75 2.51 5.50 -11.06
CA VAL A 75 2.81 4.45 -10.09
C VAL A 75 4.22 3.93 -10.28
N TYR A 76 4.88 3.61 -9.19
CA TYR A 76 6.16 2.93 -9.24
C TYR A 76 6.23 1.88 -8.13
N ARG A 77 6.95 0.81 -8.39
CA ARG A 77 7.13 -0.30 -7.47
C ARG A 77 8.57 -0.76 -7.46
N SER A 78 9.08 -1.06 -6.28
CA SER A 78 10.33 -1.80 -6.06
C SER A 78 10.06 -2.88 -5.02
N LEU A 79 10.70 -4.03 -5.16
CA LEU A 79 10.56 -5.15 -4.23
C LEU A 79 11.90 -5.61 -3.68
N PHE A 80 12.91 -5.73 -4.54
CA PHE A 80 14.21 -6.29 -4.19
C PHE A 80 15.33 -5.35 -4.62
N ASP A 81 16.49 -5.45 -3.97
CA ASP A 81 17.70 -4.69 -4.29
C ASP A 81 17.55 -3.16 -4.26
N VAL A 82 16.64 -2.66 -3.45
CA VAL A 82 16.46 -1.23 -3.19
C VAL A 82 16.64 -0.97 -1.71
N ALA A 83 17.59 -0.10 -1.38
CA ALA A 83 17.90 0.28 0.00
C ALA A 83 16.86 1.26 0.57
N ARG A 84 15.60 0.91 0.47
CA ARG A 84 14.49 1.67 1.04
C ARG A 84 13.68 0.79 1.97
N GLN A 85 13.27 1.34 3.10
CA GLN A 85 12.27 0.71 3.96
C GLN A 85 11.01 0.40 3.14
N TYR A 86 10.41 -0.76 3.40
CA TYR A 86 9.12 -1.11 2.81
C TYR A 86 8.08 -0.05 3.15
N ARG A 87 7.38 0.42 2.14
CA ARG A 87 6.33 1.43 2.28
C ARG A 87 5.29 1.26 1.18
N GLU A 88 4.05 1.29 1.56
CA GLU A 88 2.91 1.46 0.67
C GLU A 88 2.36 2.86 0.87
N SER A 89 2.28 3.63 -0.19
CA SER A 89 1.91 5.04 -0.09
C SER A 89 1.26 5.53 -1.37
N PHE A 90 0.52 6.60 -1.24
CA PHE A 90 -0.02 7.34 -2.37
C PHE A 90 -0.04 8.84 -2.08
N GLU A 91 -0.09 9.61 -3.12
CA GLU A 91 -0.22 11.06 -3.09
C GLU A 91 -1.36 11.47 -4.03
N VAL A 92 -2.06 12.52 -3.67
CA VAL A 92 -3.14 13.06 -4.49
C VAL A 92 -2.95 14.55 -4.65
N TYR A 93 -2.90 15.01 -5.87
CA TYR A 93 -2.77 16.43 -6.22
C TYR A 93 -4.09 16.95 -6.81
N GLY A 94 -4.83 17.70 -6.02
CA GLY A 94 -6.09 18.28 -6.41
C GLY A 94 -6.09 19.81 -6.31
N SER A 95 -6.99 20.45 -7.04
CA SER A 95 -7.10 21.92 -7.06
C SER A 95 -7.58 22.54 -5.75
N LYS A 96 -8.27 21.80 -4.92
CA LYS A 96 -8.78 22.26 -3.61
C LYS A 96 -7.98 21.72 -2.45
N LYS A 97 -7.58 20.46 -2.53
CA LYS A 97 -6.79 19.78 -1.51
C LYS A 97 -5.80 18.83 -2.17
N SER A 98 -4.64 18.69 -1.55
CA SER A 98 -3.64 17.68 -1.91
C SER A 98 -3.24 16.92 -0.65
N PHE A 99 -2.91 15.65 -0.82
CA PHE A 99 -2.47 14.78 0.25
C PHE A 99 -1.13 14.16 -0.13
N GLU A 100 -0.19 14.19 0.80
CA GLU A 100 1.11 13.56 0.66
C GLU A 100 1.34 12.58 1.80
N TRP A 101 1.64 11.35 1.46
CA TRP A 101 2.01 10.34 2.43
C TRP A 101 3.39 10.65 3.02
N SER A 102 3.60 10.34 4.30
CA SER A 102 4.89 10.54 4.96
C SER A 102 6.02 9.78 4.25
N LEU A 103 7.23 10.34 4.27
CA LEU A 103 8.41 9.70 3.69
C LEU A 103 8.97 8.57 4.55
N ILE A 104 8.79 8.66 5.85
CA ILE A 104 9.26 7.71 6.85
C ILE A 104 8.03 7.12 7.53
N GLU A 105 8.06 5.82 7.78
CA GLU A 105 7.02 5.13 8.54
C GLU A 105 6.88 5.76 9.94
N ASP A 106 5.69 5.76 10.49
CA ASP A 106 5.33 6.38 11.77
C ASP A 106 5.34 7.92 11.82
N GLU A 107 5.72 8.60 10.74
CA GLU A 107 5.54 10.04 10.63
C GLU A 107 4.12 10.41 10.19
N GLU A 108 3.69 11.61 10.54
CA GLU A 108 2.40 12.15 10.11
C GLU A 108 2.43 12.54 8.63
N HIS A 109 1.32 12.32 7.95
CA HIS A 109 1.10 12.72 6.57
C HIS A 109 0.83 14.22 6.47
N VAL A 110 0.82 14.76 5.24
CA VAL A 110 0.58 16.19 5.02
C VAL A 110 -0.67 16.41 4.19
N LEU A 111 -1.56 17.24 4.70
CA LEU A 111 -2.73 17.74 3.98
C LEU A 111 -2.53 19.20 3.62
N HIS A 112 -2.57 19.49 2.32
CA HIS A 112 -2.57 20.84 1.78
C HIS A 112 -3.99 21.26 1.45
N THR A 113 -4.32 22.52 1.72
CA THR A 113 -5.61 23.10 1.35
C THR A 113 -5.37 24.40 0.57
N ALA A 114 -5.92 24.48 -0.63
CA ALA A 114 -5.86 25.71 -1.41
C ALA A 114 -6.86 26.73 -0.86
N LYS A 115 -6.37 27.92 -0.54
CA LYS A 115 -7.20 29.05 -0.14
C LYS A 115 -6.74 30.27 -0.93
N LEU A 116 -7.55 30.69 -1.87
CA LEU A 116 -7.25 31.87 -2.67
C LEU A 116 -7.65 33.14 -1.91
N PRO A 117 -6.81 34.22 -1.94
CA PRO A 117 -5.52 34.33 -2.59
C PRO A 117 -4.33 33.78 -1.80
N GLU A 118 -4.55 33.32 -0.59
CA GLU A 118 -3.49 32.84 0.30
C GLU A 118 -3.52 31.31 0.40
N HIS A 119 -2.34 30.69 0.40
CA HIS A 119 -2.22 29.27 0.71
C HIS A 119 -2.27 29.05 2.22
N GLU A 120 -3.07 28.11 2.66
CA GLU A 120 -3.00 27.65 4.05
C GLU A 120 -1.65 26.96 4.32
N ILE A 121 -1.18 27.06 5.54
CA ILE A 121 -0.03 26.30 6.01
C ILE A 121 -0.40 24.80 5.94
N PRO A 122 0.45 23.96 5.34
CA PRO A 122 0.22 22.52 5.30
C PRO A 122 0.00 21.97 6.72
N LYS A 123 -0.98 21.10 6.88
CA LYS A 123 -1.30 20.47 8.16
C LYS A 123 -0.79 19.05 8.21
N LYS A 124 -0.13 18.70 9.28
CA LYS A 124 0.16 17.31 9.59
C LYS A 124 -1.11 16.59 10.01
N VAL A 125 -1.33 15.41 9.47
CA VAL A 125 -2.53 14.59 9.73
C VAL A 125 -2.13 13.14 9.94
N LYS A 126 -2.88 12.46 10.80
CA LYS A 126 -2.81 11.00 10.95
C LYS A 126 -3.94 10.36 10.17
N VAL A 127 -3.70 9.16 9.66
CA VAL A 127 -4.77 8.33 9.12
C VAL A 127 -5.71 7.98 10.28
N PRO A 128 -7.01 8.17 10.13
CA PRO A 128 -7.97 7.80 11.17
C PRO A 128 -7.91 6.29 11.47
N ASP A 129 -7.92 5.95 12.74
CA ASP A 129 -8.17 4.59 13.19
C ASP A 129 -9.69 4.37 13.27
N TYR A 130 -10.19 3.49 12.42
CA TYR A 130 -11.61 3.13 12.39
C TYR A 130 -11.92 1.89 13.25
N ALA A 131 -11.10 1.54 14.22
CA ALA A 131 -11.30 0.40 15.11
C ALA A 131 -12.68 0.40 15.79
N HIS A 132 -13.26 1.57 16.03
CA HIS A 132 -14.59 1.71 16.61
C HIS A 132 -15.73 1.12 15.76
N LEU A 133 -15.49 0.87 14.47
CA LEU A 133 -16.43 0.20 13.58
C LEU A 133 -16.42 -1.33 13.75
N LEU A 134 -15.41 -1.87 14.41
CA LEU A 134 -15.27 -3.29 14.67
C LEU A 134 -15.93 -3.71 15.98
N PRO A 135 -16.40 -4.96 16.10
CA PRO A 135 -16.82 -5.54 17.37
C PRO A 135 -15.72 -5.40 18.44
N GLU A 136 -16.12 -5.19 19.69
CA GLU A 136 -15.20 -4.90 20.79
C GLU A 136 -14.06 -5.94 20.92
N GLY A 137 -14.38 -7.23 20.75
CA GLY A 137 -13.40 -8.31 20.90
C GLY A 137 -12.29 -8.35 19.85
N ILE A 138 -12.41 -7.58 18.75
CA ILE A 138 -11.40 -7.56 17.68
C ILE A 138 -10.81 -6.17 17.42
N ARG A 139 -11.24 -5.14 18.12
CA ARG A 139 -10.74 -3.75 17.95
C ARG A 139 -9.25 -3.62 18.16
N ASP A 140 -8.73 -4.32 19.14
CA ASP A 140 -7.31 -4.26 19.49
C ASP A 140 -6.41 -4.78 18.35
N PHE A 141 -6.93 -5.60 17.45
CA PHE A 141 -6.16 -6.17 16.34
C PHE A 141 -5.80 -5.14 15.25
N THR A 142 -6.39 -3.95 15.30
CA THR A 142 -6.01 -2.85 14.40
C THR A 142 -4.70 -2.19 14.81
N THR A 143 -4.32 -2.25 16.09
CA THR A 143 -3.17 -1.51 16.64
C THR A 143 -2.13 -2.40 17.30
N LYS A 144 -2.49 -3.63 17.66
CA LYS A 144 -1.61 -4.56 18.37
C LYS A 144 -1.33 -5.81 17.54
N GLY A 145 -0.11 -6.26 17.57
CA GLY A 145 0.23 -7.61 17.16
C GLY A 145 -0.42 -8.61 18.11
N VAL A 146 -1.06 -9.62 17.54
CA VAL A 146 -1.84 -10.62 18.30
C VAL A 146 -1.21 -12.01 18.28
N TYR A 147 -0.06 -12.14 17.63
CA TYR A 147 0.70 -13.37 17.60
C TYR A 147 1.84 -13.32 18.62
N ASP A 148 1.81 -14.25 19.56
CA ASP A 148 2.91 -14.47 20.48
C ASP A 148 3.68 -15.72 20.05
N VAL A 149 4.91 -15.51 19.63
CA VAL A 149 5.80 -16.59 19.16
C VAL A 149 6.18 -17.54 20.32
N ALA A 150 6.17 -17.05 21.57
CA ALA A 150 6.54 -17.84 22.73
C ALA A 150 5.42 -18.79 23.19
N GLU A 151 4.17 -18.41 22.96
CA GLU A 151 3.04 -19.19 23.46
C GLU A 151 2.35 -20.08 22.43
N ASN A 152 2.64 -20.03 21.17
CA ASN A 152 2.08 -20.89 20.09
C ASN A 152 0.55 -21.17 20.15
N THR A 153 -0.16 -20.47 21.01
CA THR A 153 -1.61 -20.69 21.25
C THR A 153 -2.48 -19.74 20.46
N HIS A 154 -1.90 -18.70 19.89
CA HIS A 154 -2.61 -17.71 19.10
C HIS A 154 -2.57 -18.06 17.62
N LEU A 155 -3.75 -18.05 16.99
CA LEU A 155 -3.89 -18.28 15.55
C LEU A 155 -3.73 -17.03 14.71
N SER A 156 -3.49 -15.88 15.34
CA SER A 156 -3.37 -14.59 14.68
C SER A 156 -1.91 -14.16 14.56
N PHE A 157 -1.60 -13.46 13.48
CA PHE A 157 -0.24 -13.00 13.17
C PHE A 157 0.08 -11.67 13.84
N THR A 158 1.37 -11.45 14.13
CA THR A 158 1.88 -10.13 14.57
C THR A 158 1.56 -8.99 13.60
N GLN A 159 1.13 -9.33 12.41
CA GLN A 159 0.71 -8.40 11.37
C GLN A 159 -0.69 -7.81 11.58
N GLY A 160 -1.37 -8.10 12.69
CA GLY A 160 -2.69 -7.49 12.98
C GLY A 160 -2.68 -5.97 12.88
N ALA A 161 -1.63 -5.33 13.36
CA ALA A 161 -1.39 -3.90 13.19
C ALA A 161 -0.75 -3.53 11.83
N GLY A 162 -0.32 -4.50 11.04
CA GLY A 162 0.25 -4.28 9.71
C GLY A 162 -0.77 -3.71 8.74
N HIS A 163 -0.29 -3.08 7.68
CA HIS A 163 -1.12 -2.39 6.69
C HIS A 163 -2.09 -1.36 7.33
N GLY A 164 -1.60 -0.64 8.37
CA GLY A 164 -2.40 0.37 9.07
C GLY A 164 -3.64 -0.17 9.77
N GLY A 165 -3.66 -1.46 10.15
CA GLY A 165 -4.79 -2.08 10.83
C GLY A 165 -5.95 -2.50 9.93
N SER A 166 -5.75 -2.57 8.62
CA SER A 166 -6.82 -2.89 7.66
C SER A 166 -7.27 -4.36 7.67
N HIS A 167 -6.40 -5.29 8.07
CA HIS A 167 -6.71 -6.72 8.03
C HIS A 167 -7.95 -7.12 8.85
N PRO A 168 -8.12 -6.69 10.10
CA PRO A 168 -9.33 -6.97 10.87
C PRO A 168 -10.61 -6.46 10.21
N HIS A 169 -10.55 -5.28 9.57
CA HIS A 169 -11.70 -4.73 8.84
C HIS A 169 -12.07 -5.59 7.64
N LEU A 170 -11.09 -5.98 6.82
CA LEU A 170 -11.34 -6.84 5.66
C LEU A 170 -11.94 -8.20 6.08
N ALA A 171 -11.38 -8.82 7.11
CA ALA A 171 -11.88 -10.09 7.61
C ALA A 171 -13.30 -9.96 8.17
N HIS A 172 -13.58 -8.89 8.93
CA HIS A 172 -14.90 -8.63 9.48
C HIS A 172 -15.95 -8.40 8.39
N GLU A 173 -15.69 -7.55 7.42
CA GLU A 173 -16.58 -7.30 6.30
C GLU A 173 -16.91 -8.58 5.51
N PHE A 174 -15.87 -9.38 5.21
CA PHE A 174 -16.05 -10.64 4.50
C PHE A 174 -16.92 -11.64 5.28
N LEU A 175 -16.64 -11.82 6.58
CA LEU A 175 -17.40 -12.74 7.43
C LEU A 175 -18.83 -12.25 7.66
N SER A 176 -19.04 -10.96 7.83
CA SER A 176 -20.38 -10.38 7.97
C SER A 176 -21.22 -10.61 6.72
N ALA A 177 -20.65 -10.39 5.55
CA ALA A 177 -21.34 -10.66 4.29
C ALA A 177 -21.75 -12.14 4.12
N LEU A 178 -20.94 -13.07 4.63
CA LEU A 178 -21.28 -14.51 4.58
C LEU A 178 -22.39 -14.91 5.55
N VAL A 179 -22.60 -14.14 6.60
CA VAL A 179 -23.60 -14.47 7.65
C VAL A 179 -24.94 -13.78 7.39
N GLU A 180 -24.91 -12.64 6.71
CA GLU A 180 -26.09 -11.82 6.41
C GLU A 180 -26.81 -12.23 5.11
N ASP A 181 -26.19 -13.06 4.26
CA ASP A 181 -26.80 -13.72 3.09
C ASP A 181 -27.57 -15.00 3.52
#